data_efdd68a795f59fd72686e447c19d652b
#
_entry.id   efdd68a795f59fd72686e447c19d652b
#
_cell.length_a   1.000
_cell.length_b   1.000
_cell.length_c   1.000
_cell.angle_alpha   90.00
_cell.angle_beta   90.00
_cell.angle_gamma   90.00
#
_symmetry.space_group_name_H-M   'P 1'
#
loop_
_entity.id
_entity.type
_entity.pdbx_description
1 polymer ?
#
loop_
_entity_poly.entity_id
_entity_poly.type
_entity_poly.pdbx_seq_one_letter_code
_entity_poly.pdbx_strand_id
1 'polypeptide(L)'
;RQHRLWLHLHGDSDAIERVLAQDPEARILWAHSGFDRPEHVRAMLRKHRKLYADLAFRNDHASGGKVDPAWREAFIEFPDRFLVGTDTFTPERWYYIAEHADWSRAWLADLPPDIAERIGWRNGETLFASMMAPKK
;
A
#
# COMPACT_ATOMS: atom_id res chain seq x y z
N ARG A 1 7.10 -8.69 17.88
CA ARG A 1 7.84 -9.90 17.47
C ARG A 1 7.12 -11.18 17.91
N GLN A 2 6.63 -11.23 19.15
CA GLN A 2 6.04 -12.45 19.73
C GLN A 2 4.80 -12.95 18.99
N HIS A 3 4.00 -12.06 18.38
CA HIS A 3 2.72 -12.40 17.73
C HIS A 3 2.77 -12.34 16.21
N ARG A 4 3.89 -11.97 15.58
CA ARG A 4 4.04 -11.79 14.12
C ARG A 4 2.97 -10.91 13.47
N LEU A 5 2.40 -9.96 14.22
CA LEU A 5 1.38 -9.04 13.73
C LEU A 5 1.97 -8.01 12.77
N TRP A 6 1.13 -7.52 11.89
CA TRP A 6 1.36 -6.33 11.11
C TRP A 6 0.78 -5.13 11.85
N LEU A 7 1.47 -4.01 11.78
CA LEU A 7 0.98 -2.73 12.27
C LEU A 7 0.44 -1.94 11.08
N HIS A 8 -0.85 -1.65 11.07
CA HIS A 8 -1.44 -0.73 10.10
C HIS A 8 -1.42 0.66 10.71
N LEU A 9 -0.52 1.54 10.22
CA LEU A 9 -0.21 2.81 10.85
C LEU A 9 -0.52 3.98 9.94
N HIS A 10 -1.27 4.96 10.50
CA HIS A 10 -1.41 6.29 9.94
C HIS A 10 -0.27 7.18 10.43
N GLY A 11 0.26 8.02 9.57
CA GLY A 11 1.29 9.00 9.91
C GLY A 11 2.17 9.33 8.70
N ASP A 12 2.95 10.38 8.84
CA ASP A 12 3.98 10.75 7.89
C ASP A 12 5.22 9.83 7.98
N SER A 13 6.17 10.04 7.10
CA SER A 13 7.43 9.27 7.09
C SER A 13 8.19 9.35 8.42
N ASP A 14 8.17 10.50 9.10
CA ASP A 14 8.84 10.68 10.39
C ASP A 14 8.18 9.83 11.49
N ALA A 15 6.86 9.70 11.48
CA ALA A 15 6.15 8.83 12.40
C ALA A 15 6.51 7.35 12.20
N ILE A 16 6.59 6.89 10.95
CA ILE A 16 7.03 5.54 10.62
C ILE A 16 8.47 5.30 11.04
N GLU A 17 9.36 6.26 10.78
CA GLU A 17 10.78 6.18 11.19
C GLU A 17 10.91 6.06 12.72
N ARG A 18 10.14 6.80 13.50
CA ARG A 18 10.16 6.68 14.97
C ARG A 18 9.77 5.28 15.45
N VAL A 19 8.79 4.64 14.81
CA VAL A 19 8.40 3.27 15.15
C VAL A 19 9.51 2.28 14.77
N LEU A 20 10.07 2.41 13.57
CA LEU A 20 11.14 1.54 13.09
C LEU A 20 12.46 1.74 13.82
N ALA A 21 12.70 2.91 14.40
CA ALA A 21 13.83 3.14 15.29
C ALA A 21 13.72 2.32 16.59
N GLN A 22 12.49 2.06 17.07
CA GLN A 22 12.27 1.22 18.27
C GLN A 22 12.31 -0.28 17.94
N ASP A 23 11.79 -0.67 16.79
CA ASP A 23 11.86 -2.04 16.29
C ASP A 23 12.08 -2.07 14.77
N PRO A 24 13.35 -2.16 14.32
CA PRO A 24 13.69 -2.23 12.89
C PRO A 24 13.09 -3.44 12.17
N GLU A 25 12.64 -4.45 12.91
CA GLU A 25 12.02 -5.66 12.39
C GLU A 25 10.49 -5.58 12.38
N ALA A 26 9.90 -4.47 12.79
CA ALA A 26 8.45 -4.26 12.74
C ALA A 26 7.93 -4.41 11.30
N ARG A 27 6.78 -5.07 11.18
CA ARG A 27 6.06 -5.21 9.92
C ARG A 27 5.01 -4.12 9.86
N ILE A 28 5.14 -3.21 8.92
CA ILE A 28 4.26 -2.04 8.84
C ILE A 28 3.55 -2.02 7.49
N LEU A 29 2.24 -1.87 7.52
CA LEU A 29 1.43 -1.39 6.41
C LEU A 29 1.18 0.10 6.66
N TRP A 30 1.79 0.92 5.83
CA TRP A 30 1.70 2.37 5.93
C TRP A 30 0.43 2.86 5.26
N ALA A 31 -0.52 3.28 6.09
CA ALA A 31 -1.82 3.74 5.62
C ALA A 31 -1.69 4.94 4.70
N HIS A 32 -2.38 4.88 3.56
CA HIS A 32 -2.41 5.94 2.54
C HIS A 32 -1.03 6.34 2.02
N SER A 33 0.01 5.48 2.20
CA SER A 33 1.41 5.85 1.93
C SER A 33 1.79 7.18 2.59
N GLY A 34 1.20 7.48 3.77
CA GLY A 34 1.37 8.71 4.53
C GLY A 34 0.88 9.99 3.84
N PHE A 35 0.15 9.91 2.74
CA PHE A 35 -0.11 11.03 1.80
C PHE A 35 1.18 11.73 1.34
N ASP A 36 2.29 11.02 1.40
CA ASP A 36 3.61 11.53 1.02
C ASP A 36 3.83 11.46 -0.50
N ARG A 37 4.83 12.17 -0.99
CA ARG A 37 5.20 12.17 -2.41
C ARG A 37 5.81 10.83 -2.81
N PRO A 38 5.65 10.38 -4.07
CA PRO A 38 6.15 9.09 -4.53
C PRO A 38 7.67 8.91 -4.32
N GLU A 39 8.48 9.99 -4.43
CA GLU A 39 9.91 9.93 -4.20
C GLU A 39 10.25 9.59 -2.73
N HIS A 40 9.51 10.16 -1.78
CA HIS A 40 9.68 9.86 -0.35
C HIS A 40 9.19 8.46 -0.02
N VAL A 41 8.04 8.04 -0.57
CA VAL A 41 7.53 6.67 -0.42
C VAL A 41 8.56 5.66 -0.94
N ARG A 42 9.15 5.89 -2.11
CA ARG A 42 10.22 5.05 -2.68
C ARG A 42 11.44 4.99 -1.75
N ALA A 43 11.88 6.13 -1.22
CA ALA A 43 13.01 6.18 -0.28
C ALA A 43 12.75 5.35 0.98
N MET A 44 11.54 5.46 1.54
CA MET A 44 11.12 4.68 2.70
C MET A 44 11.09 3.17 2.40
N LEU A 45 10.53 2.76 1.26
CA LEU A 45 10.46 1.36 0.85
C LEU A 45 11.86 0.76 0.57
N ARG A 46 12.80 1.55 0.02
CA ARG A 46 14.20 1.12 -0.15
C ARG A 46 14.89 0.87 1.20
N LYS A 47 14.66 1.78 2.14
CA LYS A 47 15.29 1.73 3.47
C LYS A 47 14.72 0.60 4.33
N HIS A 48 13.42 0.33 4.24
CA HIS A 48 12.71 -0.55 5.15
C HIS A 48 12.07 -1.75 4.43
N ARG A 49 12.73 -2.90 4.50
CA ARG A 49 12.32 -4.12 3.78
C ARG A 49 10.95 -4.69 4.19
N LYS A 50 10.47 -4.38 5.39
CA LYS A 50 9.19 -4.86 5.93
C LYS A 50 8.12 -3.77 5.98
N LEU A 51 8.35 -2.68 5.28
CA LEU A 51 7.37 -1.63 5.06
C LEU A 51 6.59 -1.92 3.78
N TYR A 52 5.28 -1.91 3.89
CA TYR A 52 4.31 -1.91 2.79
C TYR A 52 3.54 -0.60 2.82
N ALA A 53 2.94 -0.22 1.71
CA ALA A 53 2.20 1.03 1.59
C ALA A 53 0.85 0.76 0.92
N ASP A 54 -0.24 1.24 1.50
CA ASP A 54 -1.52 1.19 0.82
C ASP A 54 -1.83 2.50 0.09
N LEU A 55 -2.72 2.39 -0.89
CA LEU A 55 -3.17 3.47 -1.76
C LEU A 55 -4.62 3.87 -1.43
N ALA A 56 -5.13 3.40 -0.29
CA ALA A 56 -6.48 3.71 0.14
C ALA A 56 -6.66 5.22 0.28
N PHE A 57 -7.84 5.71 -0.13
CA PHE A 57 -8.21 7.12 -0.04
C PHE A 57 -7.26 8.13 -0.73
N ARG A 58 -6.33 7.64 -1.57
CA ARG A 58 -5.48 8.47 -2.42
C ARG A 58 -6.08 8.59 -3.81
N ASN A 59 -5.96 9.76 -4.42
CA ASN A 59 -6.38 10.03 -5.79
C ASN A 59 -5.30 10.73 -6.64
N ASP A 60 -4.13 10.97 -6.07
CA ASP A 60 -3.02 11.67 -6.71
C ASP A 60 -2.12 10.75 -7.56
N HIS A 61 -2.25 9.44 -7.41
CA HIS A 61 -1.42 8.48 -8.14
C HIS A 61 -1.94 8.13 -9.54
N ALA A 62 -3.15 8.55 -9.89
CA ALA A 62 -3.70 8.34 -11.23
C ALA A 62 -4.79 9.36 -11.58
N SER A 63 -4.94 9.67 -12.86
CA SER A 63 -6.00 10.53 -13.39
C SER A 63 -6.45 10.02 -14.75
N GLY A 64 -7.77 9.99 -14.99
CA GLY A 64 -8.34 9.51 -16.26
C GLY A 64 -7.90 8.10 -16.66
N GLY A 65 -7.68 7.22 -15.69
CA GLY A 65 -7.20 5.85 -15.92
C GLY A 65 -5.70 5.76 -16.26
N LYS A 66 -4.95 6.85 -16.13
CA LYS A 66 -3.50 6.89 -16.35
C LYS A 66 -2.76 7.09 -15.04
N VAL A 67 -1.75 6.27 -14.81
CA VAL A 67 -0.89 6.37 -13.63
C VAL A 67 0.05 7.56 -13.80
N ASP A 68 0.18 8.38 -12.75
CA ASP A 68 1.18 9.45 -12.69
C ASP A 68 2.59 8.89 -12.92
N PRO A 69 3.45 9.54 -13.71
CA PRO A 69 4.78 9.02 -14.04
C PRO A 69 5.66 8.70 -12.83
N ALA A 70 5.65 9.53 -11.78
CA ALA A 70 6.47 9.31 -10.60
C ALA A 70 5.93 8.15 -9.74
N TRP A 71 4.61 8.00 -9.66
CA TRP A 71 3.99 6.83 -9.06
C TRP A 71 4.21 5.56 -9.87
N ARG A 72 4.20 5.66 -11.21
CA ARG A 72 4.52 4.53 -12.08
C ARG A 72 5.92 3.97 -11.80
N GLU A 73 6.91 4.86 -11.64
CA GLU A 73 8.26 4.45 -11.22
C GLU A 73 8.25 3.73 -9.88
N ALA A 74 7.49 4.22 -8.91
CA ALA A 74 7.35 3.58 -7.60
C ALA A 74 6.76 2.17 -7.69
N PHE A 75 5.70 2.00 -8.49
CA PHE A 75 5.05 0.72 -8.69
C PHE A 75 5.91 -0.30 -9.43
N ILE A 76 6.69 0.15 -10.41
CA ILE A 76 7.64 -0.71 -11.15
C ILE A 76 8.82 -1.11 -10.25
N GLU A 77 9.33 -0.21 -9.44
CA GLU A 77 10.46 -0.49 -8.54
C GLU A 77 10.06 -1.41 -7.37
N PHE A 78 8.84 -1.27 -6.85
CA PHE A 78 8.34 -2.01 -5.69
C PHE A 78 6.99 -2.71 -5.96
N PRO A 79 6.89 -3.59 -6.96
CA PRO A 79 5.62 -4.18 -7.36
C PRO A 79 4.97 -5.05 -6.28
N ASP A 80 5.74 -5.52 -5.32
CA ASP A 80 5.32 -6.39 -4.22
C ASP A 80 5.05 -5.64 -2.89
N ARG A 81 5.06 -4.30 -2.91
CA ARG A 81 4.98 -3.49 -1.68
C ARG A 81 3.76 -2.57 -1.60
N PHE A 82 3.01 -2.43 -2.67
CA PHE A 82 1.81 -1.61 -2.70
C PHE A 82 0.53 -2.46 -2.64
N LEU A 83 -0.50 -1.92 -2.00
CA LEU A 83 -1.82 -2.52 -1.91
C LEU A 83 -2.89 -1.51 -2.31
N VAL A 84 -3.88 -1.94 -3.06
CA VAL A 84 -5.11 -1.16 -3.27
C VAL A 84 -5.98 -1.24 -2.02
N GLY A 85 -6.61 -0.14 -1.67
CA GLY A 85 -7.59 -0.07 -0.59
C GLY A 85 -8.63 1.01 -0.86
N THR A 86 -9.76 0.97 -0.18
CA THR A 86 -10.86 1.93 -0.36
C THR A 86 -11.06 2.85 0.84
N ASP A 87 -10.54 2.49 2.01
CA ASP A 87 -10.77 3.20 3.28
C ASP A 87 -12.26 3.34 3.64
N THR A 88 -13.06 2.35 3.29
CA THR A 88 -14.51 2.32 3.55
C THR A 88 -14.83 1.70 4.91
N PHE A 89 -14.25 2.23 5.97
CA PHE A 89 -14.35 1.70 7.33
C PHE A 89 -15.68 2.04 8.04
N THR A 90 -16.48 2.96 7.51
CA THR A 90 -17.80 3.32 8.04
C THR A 90 -18.88 3.20 6.97
N PRO A 91 -20.18 2.95 7.37
CA PRO A 91 -21.28 2.87 6.43
C PRO A 91 -21.44 4.12 5.57
N GLU A 92 -21.12 5.30 6.10
CA GLU A 92 -21.19 6.56 5.38
C GLU A 92 -20.26 6.63 4.17
N ARG A 93 -19.23 5.75 4.11
CA ARG A 93 -18.30 5.66 3.00
C ARG A 93 -18.61 4.54 2.02
N TRP A 94 -19.59 3.71 2.26
CA TRP A 94 -19.87 2.54 1.42
C TRP A 94 -20.46 2.91 0.05
N TYR A 95 -21.08 4.08 -0.06
CA TYR A 95 -21.73 4.50 -1.31
C TYR A 95 -20.74 4.62 -2.49
N TYR A 96 -19.47 4.90 -2.26
CA TYR A 96 -18.51 5.08 -3.34
C TYR A 96 -17.62 3.84 -3.62
N ILE A 97 -17.84 2.71 -2.92
CA ILE A 97 -17.01 1.50 -3.10
C ILE A 97 -16.96 1.05 -4.57
N ALA A 98 -18.10 1.02 -5.24
CA ALA A 98 -18.19 0.58 -6.63
C ALA A 98 -17.42 1.53 -7.56
N GLU A 99 -17.64 2.84 -7.43
CA GLU A 99 -16.97 3.86 -8.22
C GLU A 99 -15.44 3.83 -7.99
N HIS A 100 -15.01 3.70 -6.75
CA HIS A 100 -13.58 3.61 -6.42
C HIS A 100 -12.96 2.32 -6.96
N ALA A 101 -13.70 1.21 -6.93
CA ALA A 101 -13.23 -0.05 -7.51
C ALA A 101 -13.07 0.05 -9.05
N ASP A 102 -14.01 0.70 -9.73
CA ASP A 102 -13.92 0.93 -11.18
C ASP A 102 -12.78 1.87 -11.55
N TRP A 103 -12.59 2.94 -10.78
CA TRP A 103 -11.44 3.83 -10.92
C TRP A 103 -10.12 3.06 -10.69
N SER A 104 -10.06 2.20 -9.67
CA SER A 104 -8.87 1.40 -9.40
C SER A 104 -8.56 0.42 -10.53
N ARG A 105 -9.57 -0.25 -11.09
CA ARG A 105 -9.39 -1.11 -12.27
C ARG A 105 -8.86 -0.35 -13.47
N ALA A 106 -9.33 0.88 -13.69
CA ALA A 106 -8.92 1.69 -14.82
C ALA A 106 -7.43 2.04 -14.77
N TRP A 107 -6.90 2.50 -13.63
CA TRP A 107 -5.48 2.84 -13.55
C TRP A 107 -4.59 1.60 -13.42
N LEU A 108 -5.05 0.52 -12.80
CA LEU A 108 -4.31 -0.75 -12.79
C LEU A 108 -4.11 -1.28 -14.22
N ALA A 109 -5.09 -1.12 -15.09
CA ALA A 109 -4.98 -1.52 -16.50
C ALA A 109 -3.93 -0.74 -17.30
N ASP A 110 -3.45 0.41 -16.81
CA ASP A 110 -2.36 1.18 -17.40
C ASP A 110 -0.96 0.63 -17.03
N LEU A 111 -0.88 -0.24 -16.02
CA LEU A 111 0.38 -0.89 -15.60
C LEU A 111 0.64 -2.18 -16.40
N PRO A 112 1.89 -2.68 -16.41
CA PRO A 112 2.16 -4.04 -16.84
C PRO A 112 1.29 -5.05 -16.08
N PRO A 113 0.74 -6.07 -16.75
CA PRO A 113 -0.26 -6.97 -16.16
C PRO A 113 0.18 -7.66 -14.86
N ASP A 114 1.44 -8.05 -14.77
CA ASP A 114 2.01 -8.70 -13.57
C ASP A 114 2.10 -7.74 -12.39
N ILE A 115 2.42 -6.47 -12.62
CA ILE A 115 2.45 -5.41 -11.60
C ILE A 115 1.02 -5.07 -11.15
N ALA A 116 0.11 -4.91 -12.11
CA ALA A 116 -1.30 -4.66 -11.83
C ALA A 116 -1.91 -5.75 -10.95
N GLU A 117 -1.63 -7.01 -11.26
CA GLU A 117 -2.11 -8.16 -10.49
C GLU A 117 -1.54 -8.21 -9.07
N ARG A 118 -0.24 -7.92 -8.90
CA ARG A 118 0.41 -7.85 -7.59
C ARG A 118 -0.23 -6.76 -6.72
N ILE A 119 -0.30 -5.55 -7.22
CA ILE A 119 -0.82 -4.40 -6.48
C ILE A 119 -2.33 -4.55 -6.24
N GLY A 120 -3.07 -5.04 -7.24
CA GLY A 120 -4.52 -5.18 -7.19
C GLY A 120 -5.01 -6.18 -6.14
N TRP A 121 -4.30 -7.30 -5.94
CA TRP A 121 -4.76 -8.33 -5.00
C TRP A 121 -3.68 -9.27 -4.43
N ARG A 122 -2.66 -9.71 -5.20
CA ARG A 122 -1.70 -10.72 -4.75
C ARG A 122 -0.87 -10.30 -3.54
N ASN A 123 -0.49 -9.03 -3.46
CA ASN A 123 0.26 -8.53 -2.32
C ASN A 123 -0.58 -8.62 -1.04
N GLY A 124 -1.87 -8.26 -1.12
CA GLY A 124 -2.81 -8.40 -0.02
C GLY A 124 -2.97 -9.86 0.40
N GLU A 125 -3.21 -10.76 -0.54
CA GLU A 125 -3.31 -12.20 -0.26
C GLU A 125 -2.06 -12.73 0.44
N THR A 126 -0.87 -12.42 -0.08
CA THR A 126 0.41 -12.84 0.50
C THR A 126 0.60 -12.29 1.92
N LEU A 127 0.29 -11.02 2.12
CA LEU A 127 0.41 -10.35 3.42
C LEU A 127 -0.51 -11.01 4.45
N PHE A 128 -1.79 -11.21 4.11
CA PHE A 128 -2.77 -11.81 5.02
C PHE A 128 -2.53 -13.31 5.24
N ALA A 129 -2.14 -14.06 4.22
CA ALA A 129 -1.77 -15.46 4.39
C ALA A 129 -0.63 -15.64 5.39
N SER A 130 0.33 -14.72 5.41
CA SER A 130 1.44 -14.73 6.37
C SER A 130 1.00 -14.52 7.82
N MET A 131 -0.17 -13.92 8.04
CA MET A 131 -0.77 -13.72 9.37
C MET A 131 -1.58 -14.94 9.84
N MET A 132 -2.18 -15.66 8.88
CA MET A 132 -3.04 -16.81 9.16
C MET A 132 -2.27 -18.14 9.29
N ALA A 133 -0.98 -18.16 8.93
CA ALA A 133 -0.17 -19.37 9.01
C ALA A 133 -0.09 -19.88 10.47
N PRO A 134 -0.36 -21.18 10.71
CA PRO A 134 -0.31 -21.74 12.05
C PRO A 134 1.10 -21.57 12.65
N LYS A 135 1.15 -21.26 13.94
CA LYS A 135 2.42 -21.22 14.69
C LYS A 135 2.99 -22.64 14.69
N LYS A 136 4.16 -22.82 14.09
CA LYS A 136 4.97 -24.01 14.31
C LYS A 136 5.61 -23.97 15.67
#